data_0ecca8ee340801d448c2cf46201a0ff5
#
_entry.id   0ecca8ee340801d448c2cf46201a0ff5
#
_cell.length_a   1.000
_cell.length_b   1.000
_cell.length_c   1.000
_cell.angle_alpha   90.00
_cell.angle_beta   90.00
_cell.angle_gamma   90.00
#
_symmetry.space_group_name_H-M   'P 1'
#
loop_
_entity.id
_entity.type
_entity.pdbx_description
1 polymer ?
#
loop_
_entity_poly.entity_id
_entity_poly.type
_entity_poly.pdbx_seq_one_letter_code
_entity_poly.pdbx_strand_id
1 'polypeptide(L)'
;MFVNHSCLTCRPGADRVIDYESNVVNLPQHFRGPPTSGNGGVATGLYACLGARFLQTEVAQLQVRLHQPVPLSTDLEFDEEKLDDETVAVTVGINGETVLSGWASSKPGEPVMSQDTALELQQHVVLDEGQKKRFESYKEVFGPSKDHFAECFVCGPDSRLGLRLRLRQITDHIFWQRWDPESRWEDRGALASLPAIAALDCTSALGFYVNGFLREDESCLLGTYDAAIASLPSFNSGEGFRVISKTRERGGRKIYTDIGLFGAEGEIHVLGKATWIVVSPEVAKGQRDETVG
;
A
#
# COMPACT_ATOMS: atom_id res chain seq x y z
N MET A 1 -17.55 11.81 21.38
CA MET A 1 -18.39 11.21 20.35
C MET A 1 -17.47 10.32 19.54
N PHE A 2 -17.51 9.01 19.74
CA PHE A 2 -16.56 8.09 19.08
C PHE A 2 -16.75 8.20 17.57
N VAL A 3 -15.67 8.43 16.85
CA VAL A 3 -15.67 8.36 15.38
C VAL A 3 -15.95 6.90 15.04
N ASN A 4 -17.22 6.60 14.73
CA ASN A 4 -17.63 5.29 14.25
C ASN A 4 -17.09 5.13 12.83
N HIS A 5 -15.86 4.63 12.68
CA HIS A 5 -15.34 4.31 11.38
C HIS A 5 -16.20 3.20 10.78
N SER A 6 -16.90 3.52 9.71
CA SER A 6 -17.76 2.58 8.97
C SER A 6 -16.98 1.74 7.96
N CYS A 7 -15.64 1.88 7.91
CA CYS A 7 -14.79 1.16 6.98
C CYS A 7 -14.87 -0.36 7.25
N LEU A 8 -14.78 -1.17 6.19
CA LEU A 8 -14.88 -2.63 6.25
C LEU A 8 -13.93 -3.28 7.25
N THR A 9 -12.78 -2.68 7.49
CA THR A 9 -11.74 -3.21 8.39
C THR A 9 -11.99 -2.92 9.86
N CYS A 10 -12.82 -1.91 10.15
CA CYS A 10 -13.11 -1.47 11.52
C CYS A 10 -14.56 -1.78 11.95
N ARG A 11 -15.41 -2.26 11.02
CA ARG A 11 -16.81 -2.63 11.35
C ARG A 11 -16.84 -3.85 12.27
N PRO A 12 -17.76 -3.87 13.24
CA PRO A 12 -18.07 -5.09 13.97
C PRO A 12 -18.59 -6.16 12.99
N GLY A 13 -18.01 -7.35 13.02
CA GLY A 13 -18.41 -8.48 12.17
C GLY A 13 -17.32 -9.55 12.04
N ALA A 14 -17.58 -10.61 11.28
CA ALA A 14 -16.67 -11.74 11.12
C ALA A 14 -15.34 -11.40 10.42
N ASP A 15 -15.30 -10.29 9.66
CA ASP A 15 -14.11 -9.84 8.92
C ASP A 15 -13.42 -8.63 9.59
N ARG A 16 -13.71 -8.40 10.88
CA ARG A 16 -13.11 -7.31 11.64
C ARG A 16 -11.59 -7.53 11.72
N VAL A 17 -10.82 -6.55 11.21
CA VAL A 17 -9.35 -6.62 11.19
C VAL A 17 -8.77 -6.05 12.48
N ILE A 18 -9.37 -5.00 13.07
CA ILE A 18 -8.88 -4.35 14.28
C ILE A 18 -9.88 -4.52 15.41
N ASP A 19 -9.45 -5.12 16.48
CA ASP A 19 -10.16 -5.17 17.76
C ASP A 19 -9.55 -4.17 18.77
N TYR A 20 -10.23 -3.04 18.93
CA TYR A 20 -9.78 -1.98 19.85
C TYR A 20 -10.03 -2.29 21.32
N GLU A 21 -10.86 -3.30 21.65
CA GLU A 21 -11.14 -3.68 23.03
C GLU A 21 -10.04 -4.58 23.59
N SER A 22 -9.52 -5.45 22.74
CA SER A 22 -8.43 -6.37 23.09
C SER A 22 -7.05 -5.92 22.58
N ASN A 23 -6.96 -4.78 21.88
CA ASN A 23 -5.75 -4.27 21.24
C ASN A 23 -5.13 -5.31 20.29
N VAL A 24 -5.96 -5.89 19.42
CA VAL A 24 -5.54 -6.94 18.50
C VAL A 24 -5.82 -6.54 17.04
N VAL A 25 -4.88 -6.85 16.17
CA VAL A 25 -5.02 -6.84 14.72
C VAL A 25 -4.96 -8.27 14.22
N ASN A 26 -5.92 -8.67 13.37
CA ASN A 26 -5.92 -9.96 12.69
C ASN A 26 -6.22 -9.76 11.22
N LEU A 27 -5.26 -10.08 10.35
CA LEU A 27 -5.44 -9.96 8.90
C LEU A 27 -6.01 -11.26 8.33
N PRO A 28 -7.30 -11.28 7.89
CA PRO A 28 -7.88 -12.42 7.20
C PRO A 28 -7.12 -12.78 5.90
N GLN A 29 -7.26 -14.03 5.45
CA GLN A 29 -6.58 -14.57 4.27
C GLN A 29 -6.78 -13.75 2.98
N HIS A 30 -7.92 -13.09 2.82
CA HIS A 30 -8.21 -12.29 1.64
C HIS A 30 -7.38 -11.00 1.55
N PHE A 31 -6.72 -10.58 2.64
CA PHE A 31 -5.78 -9.45 2.65
C PHE A 31 -4.32 -9.86 2.38
N ARG A 32 -4.10 -11.04 1.86
CA ARG A 32 -2.75 -11.50 1.56
C ARG A 32 -2.08 -10.71 0.44
N GLY A 33 -0.77 -10.62 0.51
CA GLY A 33 0.11 -10.22 -0.59
C GLY A 33 0.77 -11.49 -1.16
N PRO A 34 1.92 -11.92 -0.62
CA PRO A 34 2.46 -13.24 -0.83
C PRO A 34 1.52 -14.33 -0.29
N PRO A 35 1.70 -15.61 -0.71
CA PRO A 35 0.78 -16.69 -0.33
C PRO A 35 0.57 -16.87 1.18
N THR A 36 1.59 -16.59 1.98
CA THR A 36 1.64 -16.89 3.42
C THR A 36 1.66 -15.64 4.31
N SER A 37 1.60 -14.45 3.72
CA SER A 37 1.67 -13.21 4.51
C SER A 37 0.72 -12.13 4.00
N GLY A 38 0.36 -11.23 4.89
CA GLY A 38 -0.47 -10.07 4.61
C GLY A 38 0.17 -9.14 3.57
N ASN A 39 -0.66 -8.45 2.81
CA ASN A 39 -0.23 -7.42 1.88
C ASN A 39 0.37 -6.23 2.65
N GLY A 40 1.54 -5.76 2.23
CA GLY A 40 2.26 -4.68 2.90
C GLY A 40 1.50 -3.36 2.92
N GLY A 41 0.79 -3.04 1.85
CA GLY A 41 -0.04 -1.85 1.76
C GLY A 41 -1.26 -1.90 2.66
N VAL A 42 -1.88 -3.09 2.82
CA VAL A 42 -2.95 -3.29 3.81
C VAL A 42 -2.39 -3.09 5.22
N ALA A 43 -1.25 -3.70 5.54
CA ALA A 43 -0.58 -3.53 6.82
C ALA A 43 -0.24 -2.06 7.10
N THR A 44 0.22 -1.32 6.09
CA THR A 44 0.46 0.14 6.18
C THR A 44 -0.84 0.91 6.38
N GLY A 45 -1.89 0.57 5.64
CA GLY A 45 -3.21 1.19 5.74
C GLY A 45 -3.87 1.04 7.12
N LEU A 46 -3.52 -0.01 7.87
CA LEU A 46 -3.97 -0.16 9.27
C LEU A 46 -3.53 1.02 10.15
N TYR A 47 -2.34 1.59 9.91
CA TYR A 47 -1.83 2.74 10.67
C TYR A 47 -2.68 3.99 10.46
N ALA A 48 -3.31 4.16 9.30
CA ALA A 48 -4.30 5.23 9.12
C ALA A 48 -5.55 5.00 9.98
N CYS A 49 -6.02 3.76 10.11
CA CYS A 49 -7.18 3.42 10.95
C CYS A 49 -6.84 3.54 12.45
N LEU A 50 -5.70 2.98 12.88
CA LEU A 50 -5.24 3.07 14.26
C LEU A 50 -4.97 4.53 14.65
N GLY A 51 -4.20 5.26 13.84
CA GLY A 51 -3.91 6.68 14.07
C GLY A 51 -5.16 7.53 14.17
N ALA A 52 -6.10 7.39 13.25
CA ALA A 52 -7.36 8.13 13.29
C ALA A 52 -8.18 7.83 14.56
N ARG A 53 -8.14 6.60 15.05
CA ARG A 53 -8.79 6.20 16.29
C ARG A 53 -8.15 6.84 17.52
N PHE A 54 -6.83 6.83 17.62
CA PHE A 54 -6.11 7.38 18.77
C PHE A 54 -6.09 8.90 18.79
N LEU A 55 -5.89 9.52 17.61
CA LEU A 55 -5.87 10.98 17.47
C LEU A 55 -7.27 11.60 17.45
N GLN A 56 -8.34 10.79 17.29
CA GLN A 56 -9.74 11.23 17.15
C GLN A 56 -9.95 12.18 15.98
N THR A 57 -9.13 12.07 14.93
CA THR A 57 -9.18 12.89 13.72
C THR A 57 -8.60 12.11 12.54
N GLU A 58 -8.69 12.64 11.34
CA GLU A 58 -8.12 12.04 10.15
C GLU A 58 -6.59 12.10 10.18
N VAL A 59 -5.95 11.06 9.63
CA VAL A 59 -4.50 10.98 9.48
C VAL A 59 -4.10 11.71 8.20
N ALA A 60 -3.16 12.63 8.31
CA ALA A 60 -2.57 13.37 7.18
C ALA A 60 -1.25 12.75 6.70
N GLN A 61 -0.51 12.08 7.59
CA GLN A 61 0.75 11.45 7.24
C GLN A 61 1.02 10.24 8.12
N LEU A 62 1.70 9.23 7.55
CA LEU A 62 2.14 8.06 8.29
C LEU A 62 3.43 7.49 7.69
N GLN A 63 4.17 6.76 8.53
CA GLN A 63 5.30 5.93 8.13
C GLN A 63 5.19 4.58 8.83
N VAL A 64 5.42 3.51 8.07
CA VAL A 64 5.38 2.15 8.59
C VAL A 64 6.61 1.37 8.13
N ARG A 65 7.24 0.67 9.05
CA ARG A 65 8.30 -0.28 8.79
C ARG A 65 7.79 -1.70 9.03
N LEU A 66 7.96 -2.55 8.04
CA LEU A 66 7.69 -3.97 8.12
C LEU A 66 9.00 -4.68 8.50
N HIS A 67 9.06 -5.26 9.70
CA HIS A 67 10.25 -5.96 10.20
C HIS A 67 10.30 -7.40 9.73
N GLN A 68 9.12 -7.99 9.50
CA GLN A 68 8.95 -9.36 9.00
C GLN A 68 7.63 -9.47 8.22
N PRO A 69 7.43 -10.54 7.42
CA PRO A 69 6.16 -10.80 6.77
C PRO A 69 5.01 -10.85 7.78
N VAL A 70 3.92 -10.13 7.53
CA VAL A 70 2.78 -10.03 8.44
C VAL A 70 2.00 -11.34 8.45
N PRO A 71 1.86 -12.06 9.57
CA PRO A 71 1.10 -13.30 9.63
C PRO A 71 -0.38 -13.09 9.28
N LEU A 72 -0.97 -14.04 8.55
CA LEU A 72 -2.39 -14.06 8.22
C LEU A 72 -3.16 -14.89 9.25
N SER A 73 -4.41 -14.50 9.53
CA SER A 73 -5.33 -15.21 10.43
C SER A 73 -4.70 -15.52 11.80
N THR A 74 -3.88 -14.57 12.26
CA THR A 74 -3.14 -14.66 13.53
C THR A 74 -3.37 -13.36 14.28
N ASP A 75 -3.66 -13.47 15.57
CA ASP A 75 -3.81 -12.32 16.42
C ASP A 75 -2.44 -11.68 16.71
N LEU A 76 -2.31 -10.42 16.34
CA LEU A 76 -1.15 -9.58 16.59
C LEU A 76 -1.55 -8.51 17.61
N GLU A 77 -0.81 -8.40 18.69
CA GLU A 77 -1.03 -7.37 19.69
C GLU A 77 -0.51 -6.03 19.17
N PHE A 78 -1.20 -4.93 19.49
CA PHE A 78 -0.67 -3.61 19.20
C PHE A 78 -0.62 -2.75 20.47
N ASP A 79 0.44 -1.94 20.54
CA ASP A 79 0.64 -0.91 21.55
C ASP A 79 0.74 0.45 20.85
N GLU A 80 0.22 1.49 21.51
CA GLU A 80 0.30 2.87 21.06
C GLU A 80 0.99 3.76 22.09
N GLU A 81 1.79 4.68 21.61
CA GLU A 81 2.44 5.72 22.39
C GLU A 81 2.13 7.09 21.78
N LYS A 82 1.48 7.95 22.55
CA LYS A 82 1.25 9.33 22.14
C LYS A 82 2.56 10.12 22.20
N LEU A 83 3.10 10.49 21.04
CA LEU A 83 4.33 11.26 20.95
C LEU A 83 4.09 12.76 21.23
N ASP A 84 2.96 13.27 20.74
CA ASP A 84 2.45 14.62 20.98
C ASP A 84 0.93 14.65 20.75
N ASP A 85 0.32 15.85 20.71
CA ASP A 85 -1.14 15.96 20.52
C ASP A 85 -1.61 15.57 19.12
N GLU A 86 -0.72 15.42 18.16
CA GLU A 86 -1.00 15.23 16.75
C GLU A 86 -0.38 13.97 16.17
N THR A 87 0.49 13.29 16.95
CA THR A 87 1.26 12.14 16.48
C THR A 87 1.21 10.99 17.47
N VAL A 88 0.93 9.80 16.97
CA VAL A 88 0.96 8.54 17.72
C VAL A 88 1.92 7.56 17.06
N ALA A 89 2.80 6.95 17.85
CA ALA A 89 3.56 5.78 17.45
C ALA A 89 2.74 4.52 17.72
N VAL A 90 2.84 3.54 16.84
CA VAL A 90 2.17 2.25 16.98
C VAL A 90 3.18 1.14 16.71
N THR A 91 3.16 0.14 17.55
CA THR A 91 3.91 -1.12 17.38
C THR A 91 2.93 -2.27 17.33
N VAL A 92 3.09 -3.15 16.35
CA VAL A 92 2.29 -4.37 16.20
C VAL A 92 3.23 -5.57 16.27
N GLY A 93 2.90 -6.54 17.10
CA GLY A 93 3.80 -7.66 17.37
C GLY A 93 3.08 -8.96 17.74
N ILE A 94 3.88 -10.00 17.90
CA ILE A 94 3.43 -11.32 18.35
C ILE A 94 4.51 -11.95 19.22
N ASN A 95 4.12 -12.51 20.36
CA ASN A 95 5.04 -13.18 21.30
C ASN A 95 6.26 -12.30 21.71
N GLY A 96 6.08 -10.98 21.78
CA GLY A 96 7.15 -10.03 22.10
C GLY A 96 8.07 -9.66 20.93
N GLU A 97 7.84 -10.22 19.73
CA GLU A 97 8.57 -9.83 18.51
C GLU A 97 7.79 -8.78 17.74
N THR A 98 8.46 -7.69 17.34
CA THR A 98 7.87 -6.64 16.52
C THR A 98 7.69 -7.11 15.06
N VAL A 99 6.45 -7.05 14.55
CA VAL A 99 6.10 -7.32 13.17
C VAL A 99 6.08 -6.02 12.37
N LEU A 100 5.40 -4.99 12.89
CA LEU A 100 5.30 -3.66 12.32
C LEU A 100 5.63 -2.61 13.37
N SER A 101 6.26 -1.52 12.96
CA SER A 101 6.38 -0.31 13.76
C SER A 101 6.22 0.93 12.89
N GLY A 102 5.73 2.01 13.46
CA GLY A 102 5.56 3.24 12.71
C GLY A 102 4.85 4.31 13.51
N TRP A 103 4.45 5.34 12.82
CA TRP A 103 3.70 6.45 13.39
C TRP A 103 2.63 6.94 12.42
N ALA A 104 1.61 7.61 12.96
CA ALA A 104 0.60 8.33 12.23
C ALA A 104 0.42 9.72 12.82
N SER A 105 0.23 10.74 11.98
CA SER A 105 0.03 12.12 12.38
C SER A 105 -1.21 12.70 11.72
N SER A 106 -1.93 13.54 12.46
CA SER A 106 -3.05 14.33 11.93
C SER A 106 -2.60 15.59 11.18
N LYS A 107 -1.31 15.92 11.24
CA LYS A 107 -0.71 17.04 10.49
C LYS A 107 0.25 16.55 9.42
N PRO A 108 0.32 17.27 8.28
CA PRO A 108 1.40 17.08 7.35
C PRO A 108 2.76 17.39 8.02
N GLY A 109 3.71 16.48 7.86
CA GLY A 109 5.11 16.67 8.23
C GLY A 109 5.97 17.04 7.03
N GLU A 110 7.24 16.59 7.05
CA GLU A 110 8.13 16.73 5.90
C GLU A 110 7.54 15.98 4.67
N PRO A 111 7.65 16.57 3.46
CA PRO A 111 7.12 15.94 2.25
C PRO A 111 7.71 14.55 2.02
N VAL A 112 6.85 13.56 1.73
CA VAL A 112 7.27 12.18 1.45
C VAL A 112 8.10 12.06 0.18
N MET A 113 7.93 13.01 -0.77
CA MET A 113 8.73 13.15 -1.98
C MET A 113 8.93 14.62 -2.32
N SER A 114 9.87 14.92 -3.22
CA SER A 114 10.08 16.30 -3.68
C SER A 114 8.87 16.80 -4.49
N GLN A 115 8.67 18.13 -4.49
CA GLN A 115 7.62 18.75 -5.30
C GLN A 115 7.79 18.44 -6.79
N ASP A 116 9.03 18.42 -7.30
CA ASP A 116 9.31 18.08 -8.70
C ASP A 116 8.87 16.66 -9.03
N THR A 117 9.10 15.70 -8.14
CA THR A 117 8.63 14.31 -8.31
C THR A 117 7.11 14.23 -8.30
N ALA A 118 6.45 14.93 -7.37
CA ALA A 118 4.98 14.94 -7.32
C ALA A 118 4.38 15.55 -8.59
N LEU A 119 4.94 16.65 -9.10
CA LEU A 119 4.53 17.26 -10.36
C LEU A 119 4.81 16.36 -11.57
N GLU A 120 5.95 15.65 -11.58
CA GLU A 120 6.26 14.68 -12.62
C GLU A 120 5.23 13.53 -12.67
N LEU A 121 4.80 13.00 -11.53
CA LEU A 121 3.72 12.01 -11.51
C LEU A 121 2.40 12.62 -11.98
N GLN A 122 2.05 13.80 -11.48
CA GLN A 122 0.79 14.50 -11.76
C GLN A 122 0.61 14.81 -13.26
N GLN A 123 1.67 15.16 -14.00
CA GLN A 123 1.59 15.44 -15.44
C GLN A 123 1.14 14.23 -16.28
N HIS A 124 1.21 13.01 -15.73
CA HIS A 124 0.78 11.78 -16.38
C HIS A 124 -0.66 11.37 -16.03
N VAL A 125 -1.41 12.17 -15.30
CA VAL A 125 -2.83 11.89 -14.99
C VAL A 125 -3.64 11.74 -16.27
N VAL A 126 -3.38 12.59 -17.28
CA VAL A 126 -3.94 12.50 -18.62
C VAL A 126 -2.85 12.02 -19.59
N LEU A 127 -3.08 10.88 -20.22
CA LEU A 127 -2.11 10.30 -21.15
C LEU A 127 -2.13 11.03 -22.49
N ASP A 128 -0.95 11.36 -23.03
CA ASP A 128 -0.78 11.78 -24.42
C ASP A 128 -0.96 10.58 -25.38
N GLU A 129 -1.01 10.85 -26.69
CA GLU A 129 -1.24 9.81 -27.69
C GLU A 129 -0.12 8.76 -27.75
N GLY A 130 1.13 9.14 -27.47
CA GLY A 130 2.26 8.21 -27.40
C GLY A 130 2.15 7.27 -26.21
N GLN A 131 1.80 7.81 -25.04
CA GLN A 131 1.59 7.07 -23.80
C GLN A 131 0.38 6.12 -23.92
N LYS A 132 -0.74 6.56 -24.52
CA LYS A 132 -1.89 5.69 -24.80
C LYS A 132 -1.50 4.51 -25.68
N LYS A 133 -0.79 4.76 -26.77
CA LYS A 133 -0.32 3.70 -27.67
C LYS A 133 0.61 2.72 -26.95
N ARG A 134 1.53 3.21 -26.11
CA ARG A 134 2.41 2.36 -25.31
C ARG A 134 1.62 1.54 -24.30
N PHE A 135 0.69 2.15 -23.58
CA PHE A 135 -0.21 1.49 -22.63
C PHE A 135 -1.02 0.35 -23.27
N GLU A 136 -1.56 0.58 -24.49
CA GLU A 136 -2.33 -0.42 -25.24
C GLU A 136 -1.47 -1.58 -25.75
N SER A 137 -0.21 -1.29 -26.13
CA SER A 137 0.73 -2.30 -26.64
C SER A 137 1.38 -3.12 -25.50
N TYR A 138 1.25 -2.68 -24.26
CA TYR A 138 1.89 -3.32 -23.12
C TYR A 138 1.26 -4.69 -22.83
N LYS A 139 2.04 -5.74 -23.03
CA LYS A 139 1.66 -7.07 -22.51
C LYS A 139 1.96 -7.11 -21.04
N GLU A 140 0.98 -7.52 -20.22
CA GLU A 140 1.17 -7.70 -18.79
C GLU A 140 2.40 -8.59 -18.52
N VAL A 141 3.48 -7.98 -18.07
CA VAL A 141 4.68 -8.70 -17.64
C VAL A 141 4.57 -8.87 -16.13
N PHE A 142 4.09 -10.03 -15.72
CA PHE A 142 4.32 -10.48 -14.35
C PHE A 142 5.69 -11.13 -14.32
N GLY A 143 6.46 -10.86 -13.26
CA GLY A 143 7.71 -11.56 -13.02
C GLY A 143 7.53 -13.09 -12.97
N PRO A 144 8.61 -13.86 -12.85
CA PRO A 144 8.58 -15.33 -12.85
C PRO A 144 7.69 -15.95 -11.78
N SER A 145 7.25 -15.17 -10.80
CA SER A 145 6.32 -15.56 -9.73
C SER A 145 4.86 -15.27 -10.04
N LYS A 146 4.46 -15.29 -11.31
CA LYS A 146 3.08 -15.03 -11.76
C LYS A 146 2.01 -15.72 -10.89
N ASP A 147 2.29 -16.94 -10.48
CA ASP A 147 1.36 -17.76 -9.69
C ASP A 147 1.38 -17.43 -8.19
N HIS A 148 2.45 -16.80 -7.67
CA HIS A 148 2.57 -16.51 -6.23
C HIS A 148 1.72 -15.34 -5.77
N PHE A 149 1.37 -14.43 -6.67
CA PHE A 149 0.58 -13.24 -6.39
C PHE A 149 -0.81 -13.26 -7.03
N ALA A 150 -1.26 -14.41 -7.56
CA ALA A 150 -2.56 -14.55 -8.23
C ALA A 150 -3.72 -14.10 -7.34
N GLU A 151 -3.62 -14.32 -6.03
CA GLU A 151 -4.65 -13.94 -5.07
C GLU A 151 -4.23 -12.76 -4.17
N CYS A 152 -3.16 -12.03 -4.53
CA CYS A 152 -2.77 -10.82 -3.81
C CYS A 152 -3.93 -9.81 -3.77
N PHE A 153 -4.18 -9.26 -2.59
CA PHE A 153 -5.26 -8.30 -2.37
C PHE A 153 -5.18 -7.09 -3.31
N VAL A 154 -3.98 -6.56 -3.58
CA VAL A 154 -3.83 -5.37 -4.42
C VAL A 154 -3.79 -5.72 -5.90
N CYS A 155 -2.90 -6.63 -6.33
CA CYS A 155 -2.63 -6.86 -7.75
C CYS A 155 -3.11 -8.21 -8.29
N GLY A 156 -3.62 -9.10 -7.42
CA GLY A 156 -3.99 -10.45 -7.81
C GLY A 156 -5.22 -10.52 -8.71
N PRO A 157 -5.15 -11.21 -9.86
CA PRO A 157 -6.29 -11.36 -10.76
C PRO A 157 -7.41 -12.19 -10.16
N ASP A 158 -7.04 -13.17 -9.32
CA ASP A 158 -7.95 -14.13 -8.73
C ASP A 158 -8.45 -13.69 -7.35
N SER A 159 -7.99 -12.53 -6.86
CA SER A 159 -8.46 -11.96 -5.60
C SER A 159 -9.91 -11.49 -5.74
N ARG A 160 -10.84 -12.18 -5.06
CA ARG A 160 -12.29 -11.87 -5.15
C ARG A 160 -12.66 -10.55 -4.51
N LEU A 161 -11.99 -10.20 -3.43
CA LEU A 161 -12.23 -8.99 -2.65
C LEU A 161 -11.16 -7.92 -2.89
N GLY A 162 -10.19 -8.20 -3.74
CA GLY A 162 -9.03 -7.34 -3.97
C GLY A 162 -9.29 -6.17 -4.91
N LEU A 163 -8.30 -5.29 -4.96
CA LEU A 163 -8.33 -4.08 -5.77
C LEU A 163 -8.05 -4.33 -7.25
N ARG A 164 -7.37 -5.42 -7.60
CA ARG A 164 -7.01 -5.87 -8.95
C ARG A 164 -6.25 -4.83 -9.77
N LEU A 165 -5.37 -4.10 -9.11
CA LEU A 165 -4.58 -3.04 -9.72
C LEU A 165 -3.33 -3.59 -10.40
N ARG A 166 -3.24 -3.34 -11.72
CA ARG A 166 -2.18 -3.85 -12.58
C ARG A 166 -1.71 -2.75 -13.51
N LEU A 167 -0.81 -1.91 -12.98
CA LEU A 167 -0.26 -0.80 -13.72
C LEU A 167 0.46 -1.26 -14.97
N ARG A 168 0.34 -0.47 -16.04
CA ARG A 168 1.05 -0.66 -17.29
C ARG A 168 2.03 0.47 -17.51
N GLN A 169 3.11 0.15 -18.17
CA GLN A 169 4.16 1.09 -18.46
C GLN A 169 3.71 2.12 -19.53
N ILE A 170 3.90 3.40 -19.24
CA ILE A 170 3.60 4.50 -20.16
C ILE A 170 4.86 5.28 -20.62
N THR A 171 5.93 5.24 -19.81
CA THR A 171 7.29 5.67 -20.16
C THR A 171 8.28 4.64 -19.64
N ASP A 172 9.60 4.88 -19.80
CA ASP A 172 10.60 3.90 -19.33
C ASP A 172 10.55 3.64 -17.82
N HIS A 173 10.11 4.63 -17.04
CA HIS A 173 10.10 4.53 -15.56
C HIS A 173 8.75 4.80 -14.94
N ILE A 174 7.73 5.20 -15.72
CA ILE A 174 6.40 5.52 -15.22
C ILE A 174 5.41 4.44 -15.60
N PHE A 175 4.63 4.03 -14.61
CA PHE A 175 3.55 3.07 -14.71
C PHE A 175 2.24 3.73 -14.31
N TRP A 176 1.15 3.34 -14.94
CA TRP A 176 -0.13 4.01 -14.84
C TRP A 176 -1.29 3.03 -14.89
N GLN A 177 -2.35 3.32 -14.13
CA GLN A 177 -3.65 2.67 -14.25
C GLN A 177 -4.78 3.59 -13.81
N ARG A 178 -5.91 3.54 -14.50
CA ARG A 178 -7.19 4.00 -14.00
C ARG A 178 -7.73 2.99 -12.98
N TRP A 179 -8.21 3.49 -11.86
CA TRP A 179 -8.85 2.69 -10.81
C TRP A 179 -10.25 3.20 -10.51
N ASP A 180 -11.22 2.30 -10.66
CA ASP A 180 -12.62 2.52 -10.29
C ASP A 180 -12.92 1.59 -9.10
N PRO A 181 -12.77 2.06 -7.85
CA PRO A 181 -12.96 1.22 -6.67
C PRO A 181 -14.41 0.79 -6.50
N GLU A 182 -14.62 -0.42 -6.01
CA GLU A 182 -15.95 -0.93 -5.70
C GLU A 182 -16.55 -0.21 -4.46
N SER A 183 -17.88 -0.05 -4.41
CA SER A 183 -18.60 0.67 -3.34
C SER A 183 -18.35 0.12 -1.93
N ARG A 184 -17.90 -1.13 -1.81
CA ARG A 184 -17.48 -1.71 -0.53
C ARG A 184 -16.34 -0.95 0.15
N TRP A 185 -15.56 -0.18 -0.61
CA TRP A 185 -14.42 0.61 -0.14
C TRP A 185 -14.78 2.04 0.21
N GLU A 186 -16.09 2.36 0.19
CA GLU A 186 -16.59 3.65 0.60
C GLU A 186 -16.66 3.74 2.13
N ASP A 187 -16.24 4.87 2.68
CA ASP A 187 -16.48 5.30 4.04
C ASP A 187 -17.02 6.75 4.04
N ARG A 188 -18.26 6.93 4.44
CA ARG A 188 -18.93 8.26 4.57
C ARG A 188 -18.84 9.12 3.30
N GLY A 189 -19.03 8.52 2.14
CA GLY A 189 -19.02 9.22 0.84
C GLY A 189 -17.63 9.40 0.22
N ALA A 190 -16.58 8.96 0.90
CA ALA A 190 -15.20 9.00 0.40
C ALA A 190 -14.59 7.59 0.27
N LEU A 191 -13.50 7.46 -0.46
CA LEU A 191 -12.70 6.26 -0.46
C LEU A 191 -12.07 6.08 0.92
N ALA A 192 -12.20 4.91 1.53
CA ALA A 192 -11.59 4.63 2.82
C ALA A 192 -10.05 4.69 2.74
N SER A 193 -9.41 5.16 3.81
CA SER A 193 -7.95 5.36 3.86
C SER A 193 -7.15 4.07 3.64
N LEU A 194 -7.59 2.93 4.22
CA LEU A 194 -6.87 1.67 4.06
C LEU A 194 -6.75 1.22 2.59
N PRO A 195 -7.84 1.09 1.81
CA PRO A 195 -7.72 0.72 0.39
C PRO A 195 -7.01 1.80 -0.44
N ALA A 196 -7.12 3.09 -0.09
CA ALA A 196 -6.38 4.15 -0.77
C ALA A 196 -4.87 3.97 -0.63
N ILE A 197 -4.39 3.67 0.59
CA ILE A 197 -2.97 3.40 0.86
C ILE A 197 -2.55 2.05 0.27
N ALA A 198 -3.38 1.01 0.45
CA ALA A 198 -3.08 -0.31 -0.10
C ALA A 198 -2.93 -0.31 -1.62
N ALA A 199 -3.71 0.51 -2.32
CA ALA A 199 -3.63 0.66 -3.77
C ALA A 199 -2.23 1.08 -4.26
N LEU A 200 -1.46 1.73 -3.41
CA LEU A 200 -0.13 2.23 -3.75
C LEU A 200 1.02 1.24 -3.44
N ASP A 201 0.74 0.07 -2.85
CA ASP A 201 1.75 -0.95 -2.50
C ASP A 201 2.28 -1.70 -3.74
N CYS A 202 1.69 -2.81 -4.10
CA CYS A 202 2.17 -3.65 -5.22
C CYS A 202 2.30 -2.86 -6.53
N THR A 203 1.47 -1.86 -6.74
CA THR A 203 1.48 -1.00 -7.90
C THR A 203 2.82 -0.27 -8.06
N SER A 204 3.52 0.01 -6.96
CA SER A 204 4.85 0.59 -6.98
C SER A 204 5.96 -0.41 -7.37
N ALA A 205 5.72 -1.72 -7.23
CA ALA A 205 6.69 -2.78 -7.51
C ALA A 205 6.55 -3.42 -8.90
N LEU A 206 5.40 -3.26 -9.56
CA LEU A 206 5.11 -3.96 -10.82
C LEU A 206 6.11 -3.68 -11.95
N GLY A 207 6.77 -2.52 -11.90
CA GLY A 207 7.78 -2.13 -12.88
C GLY A 207 9.17 -2.76 -12.69
N PHE A 208 9.46 -3.42 -11.58
CA PHE A 208 10.82 -3.80 -11.25
C PHE A 208 11.44 -4.80 -12.22
N TYR A 209 10.67 -5.80 -12.66
CA TYR A 209 11.14 -6.77 -13.65
C TYR A 209 11.26 -6.15 -15.04
N VAL A 210 10.32 -5.28 -15.42
CA VAL A 210 10.32 -4.60 -16.72
C VAL A 210 11.53 -3.68 -16.87
N ASN A 211 11.89 -3.00 -15.78
CA ASN A 211 13.00 -2.05 -15.76
C ASN A 211 14.34 -2.69 -15.40
N GLY A 212 14.40 -4.02 -15.20
CA GLY A 212 15.62 -4.73 -14.83
C GLY A 212 16.10 -4.45 -13.39
N PHE A 213 15.24 -3.92 -12.51
CA PHE A 213 15.55 -3.72 -11.10
C PHE A 213 15.50 -5.03 -10.30
N LEU A 214 14.73 -6.01 -10.76
CA LEU A 214 14.74 -7.38 -10.25
C LEU A 214 15.15 -8.34 -11.36
N ARG A 215 15.99 -9.31 -11.01
CA ARG A 215 16.36 -10.44 -11.87
C ARG A 215 15.29 -11.53 -11.76
N GLU A 216 15.35 -12.52 -12.65
CA GLU A 216 14.42 -13.65 -12.66
C GLU A 216 14.49 -14.52 -11.39
N ASP A 217 15.68 -14.57 -10.76
CA ASP A 217 15.95 -15.29 -9.51
C ASP A 217 15.71 -14.45 -8.24
N GLU A 218 15.15 -13.24 -8.38
CA GLU A 218 14.88 -12.34 -7.27
C GLU A 218 13.38 -12.09 -7.13
N SER A 219 12.99 -11.75 -5.91
CA SER A 219 11.67 -11.25 -5.54
C SER A 219 11.83 -10.04 -4.61
N CYS A 220 10.74 -9.44 -4.19
CA CYS A 220 10.81 -8.33 -3.25
C CYS A 220 9.65 -8.36 -2.24
N LEU A 221 9.91 -7.78 -1.08
CA LEU A 221 8.92 -7.53 -0.04
C LEU A 221 8.98 -6.05 0.36
N LEU A 222 7.84 -5.48 0.73
CA LEU A 222 7.79 -4.12 1.24
C LEU A 222 8.53 -4.05 2.59
N GLY A 223 9.47 -3.11 2.71
CA GLY A 223 10.24 -2.90 3.93
C GLY A 223 9.81 -1.66 4.70
N THR A 224 9.63 -0.53 3.99
CA THR A 224 9.17 0.72 4.59
C THR A 224 8.23 1.42 3.63
N TYR A 225 7.20 2.04 4.18
CA TYR A 225 6.26 2.82 3.42
C TYR A 225 5.93 4.13 4.13
N ASP A 226 6.11 5.25 3.44
CA ASP A 226 5.73 6.58 3.86
C ASP A 226 4.54 7.04 3.02
N ALA A 227 3.48 7.57 3.64
CA ALA A 227 2.34 8.12 2.93
C ALA A 227 1.91 9.48 3.48
N ALA A 228 1.62 10.41 2.57
CA ALA A 228 0.96 11.68 2.86
C ALA A 228 -0.43 11.66 2.22
N ILE A 229 -1.46 11.90 3.02
CA ILE A 229 -2.86 11.93 2.62
C ILE A 229 -3.31 13.38 2.59
N ALA A 230 -3.41 13.95 1.39
CA ALA A 230 -3.87 15.34 1.22
C ALA A 230 -5.39 15.43 1.39
N SER A 231 -6.11 14.46 0.82
CA SER A 231 -7.56 14.30 0.97
C SER A 231 -7.96 12.88 0.53
N LEU A 232 -8.99 12.33 1.13
CA LEU A 232 -9.59 11.11 0.60
C LEU A 232 -10.60 11.49 -0.47
N PRO A 233 -10.52 10.88 -1.68
CA PRO A 233 -11.36 11.29 -2.80
C PRO A 233 -12.82 10.94 -2.56
N SER A 234 -13.74 11.82 -3.03
CA SER A 234 -15.17 11.53 -3.04
C SER A 234 -15.46 10.31 -3.89
N PHE A 235 -16.24 9.37 -3.36
CA PHE A 235 -16.56 8.11 -4.01
C PHE A 235 -17.47 8.28 -5.25
N ASN A 236 -18.25 9.35 -5.30
CA ASN A 236 -19.28 9.58 -6.32
C ASN A 236 -18.79 10.40 -7.53
N SER A 237 -17.48 10.59 -7.71
CA SER A 237 -16.97 11.41 -8.82
C SER A 237 -17.27 10.82 -10.21
N GLY A 238 -17.52 9.49 -10.31
CA GLY A 238 -17.83 8.81 -11.57
C GLY A 238 -16.65 8.72 -12.57
N GLU A 239 -15.57 9.44 -12.30
CA GLU A 239 -14.43 9.58 -13.22
C GLU A 239 -13.27 8.63 -12.90
N GLY A 240 -13.35 7.91 -11.78
CA GLY A 240 -12.30 7.02 -11.30
C GLY A 240 -11.03 7.78 -10.91
N PHE A 241 -10.06 7.03 -10.38
CA PHE A 241 -8.78 7.58 -9.94
C PHE A 241 -7.66 7.15 -10.86
N ARG A 242 -6.49 7.76 -10.70
CA ARG A 242 -5.25 7.40 -11.40
C ARG A 242 -4.22 6.98 -10.37
N VAL A 243 -3.74 5.76 -10.49
CA VAL A 243 -2.58 5.26 -9.75
C VAL A 243 -1.38 5.36 -10.66
N ILE A 244 -0.37 6.13 -10.24
CA ILE A 244 0.81 6.42 -11.04
C ILE A 244 2.05 6.18 -10.20
N SER A 245 2.97 5.35 -10.68
CA SER A 245 4.21 5.03 -9.96
C SER A 245 5.45 5.27 -10.80
N LYS A 246 6.54 5.59 -10.12
CA LYS A 246 7.87 5.77 -10.68
C LYS A 246 8.87 4.93 -9.91
N THR A 247 9.56 4.02 -10.60
CA THR A 247 10.73 3.36 -10.02
C THR A 247 11.93 4.29 -10.14
N ARG A 248 12.59 4.56 -9.02
CA ARG A 248 13.71 5.51 -8.97
C ARG A 248 15.04 4.82 -9.24
N GLU A 249 15.45 3.97 -8.29
CA GLU A 249 16.78 3.36 -8.28
C GLU A 249 16.81 2.08 -7.47
N ARG A 250 17.84 1.28 -7.70
CA ARG A 250 18.20 0.15 -6.86
C ARG A 250 19.56 0.40 -6.20
N GLY A 251 19.61 0.36 -4.87
CA GLY A 251 20.81 0.42 -4.06
C GLY A 251 21.03 -0.89 -3.30
N GLY A 252 21.84 -1.80 -3.83
CA GLY A 252 22.06 -3.11 -3.23
C GLY A 252 20.76 -3.94 -3.17
N ARG A 253 20.30 -4.27 -1.96
CA ARG A 253 19.04 -5.00 -1.73
C ARG A 253 17.81 -4.10 -1.62
N LYS A 254 17.92 -2.81 -1.85
CA LYS A 254 16.81 -1.87 -1.73
C LYS A 254 16.43 -1.32 -3.10
N ILE A 255 15.12 -1.24 -3.37
CA ILE A 255 14.56 -0.55 -4.53
C ILE A 255 13.64 0.54 -4.00
N TYR A 256 13.78 1.75 -4.54
CA TYR A 256 13.02 2.91 -4.11
C TYR A 256 12.02 3.31 -5.18
N THR A 257 10.78 3.61 -4.75
CA THR A 257 9.70 4.01 -5.64
C THR A 257 8.93 5.18 -5.07
N ASP A 258 8.46 6.05 -5.97
CA ASP A 258 7.49 7.08 -5.68
C ASP A 258 6.16 6.71 -6.35
N ILE A 259 5.04 7.00 -5.69
CA ILE A 259 3.73 6.62 -6.18
C ILE A 259 2.67 7.61 -5.70
N GLY A 260 1.63 7.81 -6.50
CA GLY A 260 0.52 8.69 -6.14
C GLY A 260 -0.84 8.15 -6.57
N LEU A 261 -1.84 8.53 -5.79
CA LEU A 261 -3.26 8.43 -6.12
C LEU A 261 -3.76 9.83 -6.48
N PHE A 262 -4.28 9.96 -7.69
CA PHE A 262 -4.73 11.23 -8.23
C PHE A 262 -6.19 11.14 -8.67
N GLY A 263 -6.91 12.24 -8.60
CA GLY A 263 -8.19 12.45 -9.25
C GLY A 263 -8.04 12.49 -10.78
N ALA A 264 -9.15 12.53 -11.48
CA ALA A 264 -9.19 12.55 -12.94
C ALA A 264 -8.58 13.82 -13.55
N GLU A 265 -8.68 14.94 -12.86
CA GLU A 265 -8.15 16.25 -13.27
C GLU A 265 -6.79 16.58 -12.66
N GLY A 266 -6.21 15.64 -11.90
CA GLY A 266 -4.88 15.77 -11.31
C GLY A 266 -4.85 16.17 -9.84
N GLU A 267 -5.97 16.15 -9.14
CA GLU A 267 -5.99 16.38 -7.70
C GLU A 267 -5.13 15.32 -7.01
N ILE A 268 -4.24 15.75 -6.13
CA ILE A 268 -3.43 14.86 -5.31
C ILE A 268 -4.25 14.38 -4.13
N HIS A 269 -4.47 13.08 -4.04
CA HIS A 269 -5.16 12.46 -2.90
C HIS A 269 -4.18 11.82 -1.92
N VAL A 270 -3.30 10.95 -2.41
CA VAL A 270 -2.27 10.32 -1.59
C VAL A 270 -0.97 10.29 -2.36
N LEU A 271 0.12 10.68 -1.71
CA LEU A 271 1.48 10.47 -2.18
C LEU A 271 2.17 9.45 -1.31
N GLY A 272 2.92 8.54 -1.90
CA GLY A 272 3.63 7.49 -1.21
C GLY A 272 5.06 7.33 -1.69
N LYS A 273 5.92 6.89 -0.76
CA LYS A 273 7.30 6.48 -1.03
C LYS A 273 7.52 5.12 -0.42
N ALA A 274 7.91 4.16 -1.23
CA ALA A 274 8.16 2.81 -0.77
C ALA A 274 9.63 2.41 -0.91
N THR A 275 10.12 1.68 0.10
CA THR A 275 11.39 0.97 0.05
C THR A 275 11.11 -0.52 0.01
N TRP A 276 11.45 -1.15 -1.09
CA TRP A 276 11.30 -2.58 -1.30
C TRP A 276 12.63 -3.29 -1.01
N ILE A 277 12.55 -4.43 -0.35
CA ILE A 277 13.71 -5.26 -0.02
C ILE A 277 13.77 -6.45 -0.98
N VAL A 278 14.85 -6.55 -1.72
CA VAL A 278 15.12 -7.69 -2.60
C VAL A 278 15.40 -8.92 -1.73
N VAL A 279 14.68 -9.99 -2.01
CA VAL A 279 14.75 -11.28 -1.31
C VAL A 279 14.78 -12.40 -2.34
N SER A 280 15.10 -13.63 -1.90
CA SER A 280 14.90 -14.80 -2.76
C SER A 280 13.39 -15.10 -2.94
N PRO A 281 13.00 -15.78 -4.04
CA PRO A 281 11.62 -16.21 -4.23
C PRO A 281 11.09 -17.11 -3.11
N GLU A 282 11.93 -17.89 -2.46
CA GLU A 282 11.59 -18.77 -1.34
C GLU A 282 11.17 -17.94 -0.11
N VAL A 283 11.93 -16.90 0.20
CA VAL A 283 11.60 -15.96 1.29
C VAL A 283 10.29 -15.23 1.00
N ALA A 284 10.08 -14.81 -0.23
CA ALA A 284 8.81 -14.20 -0.63
C ALA A 284 7.62 -15.14 -0.52
N LYS A 285 7.85 -16.46 -0.64
CA LYS A 285 6.83 -17.51 -0.42
C LYS A 285 6.62 -17.85 1.06
N GLY A 286 7.34 -17.23 1.98
CA GLY A 286 7.26 -17.47 3.42
C GLY A 286 8.14 -18.61 3.92
N GLN A 287 9.10 -19.08 3.15
CA GLN A 287 10.14 -19.99 3.62
C GLN A 287 11.21 -19.16 4.37
N ARG A 288 11.66 -19.64 5.53
CA ARG A 288 12.71 -18.96 6.28
C ARG A 288 14.00 -19.02 5.50
N ASP A 289 14.75 -17.91 5.48
CA ASP A 289 16.09 -17.85 4.94
C ASP A 289 17.04 -18.57 5.91
N GLU A 290 17.37 -19.84 5.63
CA GLU A 290 18.30 -20.64 6.44
C GLU A 290 19.75 -20.16 6.30
N THR A 291 20.02 -19.13 5.48
CA THR A 291 21.38 -18.64 5.18
C THR A 291 21.80 -17.45 6.06
N VAL A 292 20.94 -16.96 6.95
CA VAL A 292 21.27 -15.89 7.90
C VAL A 292 21.37 -16.49 9.31
N GLY A 293 22.51 -17.14 9.55
CA GLY A 293 22.97 -17.64 10.84
C GLY A 293 24.28 -16.96 11.25
#